data_2d3dd909dd57d5ecc07667af4fcad5c5
#
_entry.id   2d3dd909dd57d5ecc07667af4fcad5c5
#
_cell.length_a   1.000
_cell.length_b   1.000
_cell.length_c   1.000
_cell.angle_alpha   90.00
_cell.angle_beta   90.00
_cell.angle_gamma   90.00
#
_symmetry.space_group_name_H-M   'P 1'
#
loop_
_entity.id
_entity.type
_entity.pdbx_description
1 polymer ?
#
loop_
_entity_poly.entity_id
_entity_poly.type
_entity_poly.pdbx_seq_one_letter_code
_entity_poly.pdbx_strand_id
1 'polypeptide(L)'
;AWDVTSDQVVASILPGGEKHEYFMTWLEKAADFLGSIKTADGETVSVIWRPWHEHTGSWFWWGQKLCTTEQYKALWQMTYDYMVEERGLDNLVWSYSPGAGELSSAEVYGERYPGDEIVDMVGFDCYHSGSRERYMASMKNALDISAAFAAEHGKILAVTETGHETLKDPKWWTEVLYPAVKDYPVSYVLTWRNACDQPNHYYAPFPGQESAEDFKAFAELEDIIVL
;
A
#
# COMPACT_ATOMS: atom_id res chain seq x y z
N ALA A 1 -8.58 -8.45 10.19
CA ALA A 1 -8.23 -8.68 8.78
C ALA A 1 -7.58 -10.07 8.55
N TRP A 2 -6.95 -10.63 9.56
CA TRP A 2 -6.16 -11.86 9.51
C TRP A 2 -6.96 -13.17 9.67
N ASP A 3 -8.27 -13.11 9.87
CA ASP A 3 -9.10 -14.31 9.86
C ASP A 3 -9.42 -14.68 8.41
N VAL A 4 -8.80 -15.74 7.95
CA VAL A 4 -8.87 -16.29 6.58
C VAL A 4 -9.50 -17.68 6.56
N THR A 5 -10.29 -18.00 7.57
CA THR A 5 -10.94 -19.30 7.71
C THR A 5 -12.15 -19.47 6.79
N SER A 6 -12.64 -18.39 6.17
CA SER A 6 -13.80 -18.40 5.26
C SER A 6 -13.50 -17.61 3.99
N ASP A 7 -13.89 -18.17 2.86
CA ASP A 7 -13.91 -17.53 1.53
C ASP A 7 -15.23 -16.78 1.24
N GLN A 8 -16.14 -16.72 2.22
CA GLN A 8 -17.46 -16.10 2.08
C GLN A 8 -17.50 -14.66 2.63
N VAL A 9 -16.39 -14.16 3.20
CA VAL A 9 -16.40 -12.85 3.87
C VAL A 9 -16.75 -11.73 2.90
N VAL A 10 -16.06 -11.64 1.76
CA VAL A 10 -16.34 -10.59 0.76
C VAL A 10 -17.78 -10.72 0.24
N ALA A 11 -18.22 -11.92 -0.14
CA ALA A 11 -19.60 -12.14 -0.60
C ALA A 11 -20.63 -11.68 0.45
N SER A 12 -20.36 -11.92 1.74
CA SER A 12 -21.30 -11.60 2.81
C SER A 12 -21.47 -10.11 3.09
N ILE A 13 -20.46 -9.30 2.72
CA ILE A 13 -20.46 -7.82 2.97
C ILE A 13 -20.85 -6.99 1.75
N LEU A 14 -20.86 -7.59 0.55
CA LEU A 14 -21.35 -6.92 -0.65
C LEU A 14 -22.88 -6.67 -0.57
N PRO A 15 -23.44 -5.76 -1.39
CA PRO A 15 -24.87 -5.50 -1.43
C PRO A 15 -25.70 -6.79 -1.56
N GLY A 16 -26.67 -6.98 -0.67
CA GLY A 16 -27.47 -8.19 -0.57
C GLY A 16 -26.87 -9.31 0.28
N GLY A 17 -25.62 -9.18 0.71
CA GLY A 17 -24.98 -10.11 1.66
C GLY A 17 -25.50 -9.94 3.09
N GLU A 18 -25.46 -11.00 3.89
CA GLU A 18 -26.03 -11.03 5.25
C GLU A 18 -25.31 -10.08 6.25
N LYS A 19 -24.08 -9.65 5.94
CA LYS A 19 -23.26 -8.77 6.77
C LYS A 19 -23.09 -7.38 6.16
N HIS A 20 -23.79 -7.08 5.05
CA HIS A 20 -23.67 -5.79 4.37
C HIS A 20 -23.90 -4.61 5.30
N GLU A 21 -25.05 -4.54 5.96
CA GLU A 21 -25.40 -3.46 6.89
C GLU A 21 -24.39 -3.31 8.03
N TYR A 22 -23.90 -4.43 8.56
CA TYR A 22 -22.86 -4.39 9.59
C TYR A 22 -21.55 -3.80 9.05
N PHE A 23 -21.14 -4.18 7.84
CA PHE A 23 -19.93 -3.66 7.20
C PHE A 23 -20.07 -2.16 6.91
N MET A 24 -21.23 -1.70 6.45
CA MET A 24 -21.48 -0.27 6.22
C MET A 24 -21.28 0.55 7.48
N THR A 25 -21.56 0.03 8.69
CA THR A 25 -21.24 0.76 9.94
C THR A 25 -19.74 0.96 10.17
N TRP A 26 -18.87 0.11 9.59
CA TRP A 26 -17.42 0.30 9.63
C TRP A 26 -16.94 1.32 8.60
N LEU A 27 -17.51 1.30 7.39
CA LEU A 27 -17.23 2.32 6.37
C LEU A 27 -17.69 3.70 6.87
N GLU A 28 -18.83 3.80 7.52
CA GLU A 28 -19.32 5.04 8.15
C GLU A 28 -18.29 5.63 9.13
N LYS A 29 -17.78 4.80 10.06
CA LYS A 29 -16.76 5.24 11.02
C LYS A 29 -15.46 5.69 10.32
N ALA A 30 -15.05 4.98 9.27
CA ALA A 30 -13.90 5.37 8.48
C ALA A 30 -14.12 6.71 7.76
N ALA A 31 -15.31 6.88 7.16
CA ALA A 31 -15.67 8.12 6.48
C ALA A 31 -15.74 9.32 7.46
N ASP A 32 -16.35 9.14 8.63
CA ASP A 32 -16.39 10.17 9.67
C ASP A 32 -15.00 10.59 10.12
N PHE A 33 -14.10 9.61 10.32
CA PHE A 33 -12.71 9.90 10.69
C PHE A 33 -11.98 10.65 9.58
N LEU A 34 -12.00 10.14 8.35
CA LEU A 34 -11.31 10.75 7.20
C LEU A 34 -11.83 12.16 6.90
N GLY A 35 -13.13 12.38 6.96
CA GLY A 35 -13.73 13.69 6.77
C GLY A 35 -13.46 14.68 7.92
N SER A 36 -13.06 14.18 9.09
CA SER A 36 -12.73 15.00 10.27
C SER A 36 -11.28 15.53 10.27
N ILE A 37 -10.41 15.00 9.38
CA ILE A 37 -8.99 15.39 9.34
C ILE A 37 -8.87 16.79 8.73
N LYS A 38 -8.54 17.76 9.58
CA LYS A 38 -8.41 19.17 9.22
C LYS A 38 -7.08 19.74 9.69
N THR A 39 -6.59 20.74 8.97
CA THR A 39 -5.51 21.61 9.45
C THR A 39 -5.99 22.48 10.60
N ALA A 40 -5.08 23.19 11.26
CA ALA A 40 -5.43 24.11 12.36
C ALA A 40 -6.38 25.25 11.93
N ASP A 41 -6.35 25.64 10.66
CA ASP A 41 -7.21 26.67 10.03
C ASP A 41 -8.51 26.10 9.47
N GLY A 42 -8.75 24.80 9.64
CA GLY A 42 -9.99 24.13 9.23
C GLY A 42 -10.01 23.62 7.79
N GLU A 43 -8.91 23.73 7.04
CA GLU A 43 -8.79 23.18 5.69
C GLU A 43 -8.76 21.66 5.72
N THR A 44 -9.39 21.02 4.76
CA THR A 44 -9.40 19.56 4.65
C THR A 44 -8.02 19.04 4.22
N VAL A 45 -7.50 18.05 4.93
CA VAL A 45 -6.21 17.42 4.61
C VAL A 45 -6.41 16.32 3.59
N SER A 46 -5.61 16.32 2.51
CA SER A 46 -5.59 15.21 1.57
C SER A 46 -4.97 13.96 2.19
N VAL A 47 -5.63 12.82 2.01
CA VAL A 47 -5.24 11.54 2.60
C VAL A 47 -5.06 10.49 1.50
N ILE A 48 -3.90 9.84 1.47
CA ILE A 48 -3.74 8.64 0.64
C ILE A 48 -4.52 7.51 1.30
N TRP A 49 -5.60 7.11 0.65
CA TRP A 49 -6.48 6.02 1.08
C TRP A 49 -6.14 4.74 0.30
N ARG A 50 -5.60 3.75 0.98
CA ARG A 50 -5.10 2.50 0.40
C ARG A 50 -5.86 1.29 0.98
N PRO A 51 -7.12 1.12 0.60
CA PRO A 51 -7.91 -0.01 1.06
C PRO A 51 -7.51 -1.30 0.33
N TRP A 52 -7.80 -2.45 0.93
CA TRP A 52 -7.75 -3.78 0.32
C TRP A 52 -6.40 -4.13 -0.31
N HIS A 53 -5.30 -3.61 0.27
CA HIS A 53 -3.93 -3.81 -0.20
C HIS A 53 -3.48 -5.27 -0.12
N GLU A 54 -2.35 -5.59 -0.77
CA GLU A 54 -1.73 -6.93 -0.78
C GLU A 54 -2.70 -8.07 -1.16
N HIS A 55 -3.68 -7.76 -1.97
CA HIS A 55 -4.75 -8.69 -2.39
C HIS A 55 -4.25 -9.89 -3.21
N THR A 56 -3.05 -9.83 -3.77
CA THR A 56 -2.38 -10.96 -4.44
C THR A 56 -1.94 -12.04 -3.45
N GLY A 57 -1.76 -11.69 -2.19
CA GLY A 57 -1.61 -12.64 -1.09
C GLY A 57 -2.93 -13.26 -0.62
N SER A 58 -2.87 -14.09 0.41
CA SER A 58 -4.06 -14.73 1.01
C SER A 58 -4.02 -14.72 2.53
N TRP A 59 -3.33 -13.75 3.10
CA TRP A 59 -3.29 -13.51 4.55
C TRP A 59 -4.34 -12.51 5.05
N PHE A 60 -5.04 -11.84 4.13
CA PHE A 60 -6.20 -11.03 4.43
C PHE A 60 -7.47 -11.67 3.85
N TRP A 61 -8.62 -11.44 4.48
CA TRP A 61 -9.90 -11.99 4.03
C TRP A 61 -10.36 -11.49 2.64
N TRP A 62 -9.74 -10.45 2.09
CA TRP A 62 -9.93 -9.98 0.70
C TRP A 62 -8.89 -10.52 -0.29
N GLY A 63 -8.02 -11.43 0.16
CA GLY A 63 -6.95 -12.01 -0.65
C GLY A 63 -7.45 -12.88 -1.80
N GLN A 64 -6.58 -13.13 -2.79
CA GLN A 64 -6.96 -13.78 -4.06
C GLN A 64 -7.55 -15.18 -3.93
N LYS A 65 -7.24 -15.93 -2.86
CA LYS A 65 -7.81 -17.26 -2.61
C LYS A 65 -9.12 -17.22 -1.83
N LEU A 66 -9.55 -16.05 -1.36
CA LEU A 66 -10.66 -15.87 -0.43
C LEU A 66 -11.83 -15.10 -1.04
N CYS A 67 -11.66 -14.54 -2.23
CA CYS A 67 -12.73 -13.94 -3.03
C CYS A 67 -12.35 -13.95 -4.51
N THR A 68 -13.37 -13.91 -5.37
CA THR A 68 -13.14 -13.82 -6.82
C THR A 68 -12.68 -12.43 -7.22
N THR A 69 -12.16 -12.28 -8.43
CA THR A 69 -11.78 -10.99 -9.02
C THR A 69 -12.97 -10.03 -9.06
N GLU A 70 -14.14 -10.52 -9.45
CA GLU A 70 -15.39 -9.74 -9.52
C GLU A 70 -15.84 -9.27 -8.13
N GLN A 71 -15.75 -10.13 -7.12
CA GLN A 71 -16.07 -9.77 -5.72
C GLN A 71 -15.10 -8.72 -5.18
N TYR A 72 -13.82 -8.84 -5.48
CA TYR A 72 -12.82 -7.85 -5.07
C TYR A 72 -13.06 -6.48 -5.74
N LYS A 73 -13.33 -6.46 -7.05
CA LYS A 73 -13.68 -5.22 -7.78
C LYS A 73 -14.99 -4.61 -7.27
N ALA A 74 -15.99 -5.44 -6.97
CA ALA A 74 -17.24 -4.97 -6.37
C ALA A 74 -17.03 -4.37 -4.95
N LEU A 75 -16.11 -4.93 -4.16
CA LEU A 75 -15.73 -4.38 -2.86
C LEU A 75 -15.08 -2.99 -3.00
N TRP A 76 -14.21 -2.81 -3.99
CA TRP A 76 -13.63 -1.50 -4.32
C TRP A 76 -14.70 -0.50 -4.73
N GLN A 77 -15.56 -0.88 -5.69
CA GLN A 77 -16.62 -0.01 -6.17
C GLN A 77 -17.56 0.42 -5.03
N MET A 78 -18.04 -0.53 -4.23
CA MET A 78 -18.89 -0.24 -3.09
C MET A 78 -18.22 0.71 -2.09
N THR A 79 -16.92 0.52 -1.83
CA THR A 79 -16.16 1.39 -0.93
C THR A 79 -16.04 2.80 -1.50
N TYR A 80 -15.75 2.93 -2.79
CA TYR A 80 -15.64 4.19 -3.50
C TYR A 80 -16.97 4.94 -3.51
N ASP A 81 -18.04 4.28 -3.96
CA ASP A 81 -19.38 4.88 -4.05
C ASP A 81 -19.82 5.42 -2.69
N TYR A 82 -19.62 4.64 -1.63
CA TYR A 82 -19.96 5.08 -0.29
C TYR A 82 -19.12 6.29 0.16
N MET A 83 -17.79 6.23 0.03
CA MET A 83 -16.91 7.30 0.52
C MET A 83 -17.08 8.60 -0.28
N VAL A 84 -17.15 8.49 -1.61
CA VAL A 84 -17.15 9.65 -2.51
C VAL A 84 -18.59 10.11 -2.79
N GLU A 85 -19.46 9.21 -3.30
CA GLU A 85 -20.78 9.59 -3.78
C GLU A 85 -21.78 9.83 -2.63
N GLU A 86 -21.77 8.97 -1.60
CA GLU A 86 -22.73 9.11 -0.49
C GLU A 86 -22.22 10.04 0.61
N ARG A 87 -20.93 9.97 0.96
CA ARG A 87 -20.35 10.75 2.07
C ARG A 87 -19.68 12.06 1.59
N GLY A 88 -19.47 12.24 0.28
CA GLY A 88 -18.91 13.44 -0.32
C GLY A 88 -17.45 13.70 0.07
N LEU A 89 -16.65 12.66 0.30
CA LEU A 89 -15.23 12.80 0.62
C LEU A 89 -14.43 13.08 -0.65
N ASP A 90 -13.97 14.31 -0.82
CA ASP A 90 -13.18 14.80 -1.95
C ASP A 90 -11.68 14.94 -1.64
N ASN A 91 -11.28 14.51 -0.45
CA ASN A 91 -9.90 14.62 0.04
C ASN A 91 -9.10 13.31 -0.02
N LEU A 92 -9.64 12.27 -0.65
CA LEU A 92 -8.99 10.96 -0.72
C LEU A 92 -8.22 10.80 -2.03
N VAL A 93 -6.95 10.38 -1.93
CA VAL A 93 -6.13 9.89 -3.04
C VAL A 93 -6.15 8.37 -3.00
N TRP A 94 -6.84 7.74 -3.94
CA TRP A 94 -7.11 6.31 -3.95
C TRP A 94 -5.92 5.52 -4.47
N SER A 95 -5.36 4.64 -3.64
CA SER A 95 -4.14 3.90 -3.95
C SER A 95 -4.37 2.39 -4.03
N TYR A 96 -4.02 1.80 -5.19
CA TYR A 96 -4.07 0.36 -5.45
C TYR A 96 -2.67 -0.24 -5.30
N SER A 97 -2.51 -1.29 -4.47
CA SER A 97 -1.21 -1.90 -4.19
C SER A 97 -1.29 -3.40 -3.94
N PRO A 98 -0.94 -4.24 -4.92
CA PRO A 98 -0.69 -5.66 -4.70
C PRO A 98 0.61 -5.92 -3.93
N GLY A 99 0.78 -7.13 -3.39
CA GLY A 99 2.07 -7.60 -2.87
C GLY A 99 3.00 -7.98 -4.03
N ALA A 100 4.28 -7.60 -3.97
CA ALA A 100 5.26 -7.82 -5.03
C ALA A 100 5.59 -9.31 -5.29
N GLY A 101 5.40 -10.17 -4.30
CA GLY A 101 5.79 -11.59 -4.40
C GLY A 101 5.07 -12.38 -5.49
N GLU A 102 3.88 -11.95 -5.87
CA GLU A 102 3.03 -12.62 -6.86
C GLU A 102 3.04 -11.91 -8.23
N LEU A 103 3.77 -10.80 -8.37
CA LEU A 103 3.80 -10.02 -9.61
C LEU A 103 4.70 -10.66 -10.64
N SER A 104 4.12 -11.24 -11.68
CA SER A 104 4.85 -11.86 -12.81
C SER A 104 4.69 -11.12 -14.12
N SER A 105 3.67 -10.29 -14.28
CA SER A 105 3.39 -9.52 -15.49
C SER A 105 2.43 -8.36 -15.22
N ALA A 106 2.27 -7.46 -16.21
CA ALA A 106 1.29 -6.38 -16.17
C ALA A 106 -0.16 -6.90 -16.12
N GLU A 107 -0.45 -8.01 -16.77
CA GLU A 107 -1.77 -8.66 -16.74
C GLU A 107 -2.11 -9.13 -15.32
N VAL A 108 -1.15 -9.76 -14.63
CA VAL A 108 -1.33 -10.17 -13.22
C VAL A 108 -1.50 -8.96 -12.30
N TYR A 109 -0.73 -7.89 -12.55
CA TYR A 109 -0.87 -6.63 -11.80
C TYR A 109 -2.27 -6.04 -11.97
N GLY A 110 -2.78 -5.98 -13.20
CA GLY A 110 -4.06 -5.38 -13.56
C GLY A 110 -5.28 -6.28 -13.36
N GLU A 111 -5.12 -7.59 -13.08
CA GLU A 111 -6.24 -8.54 -13.00
C GLU A 111 -7.37 -8.06 -12.08
N ARG A 112 -7.00 -7.54 -10.92
CA ARG A 112 -7.92 -7.07 -9.89
C ARG A 112 -8.04 -5.53 -9.83
N TYR A 113 -7.43 -4.82 -10.75
CA TYR A 113 -7.48 -3.36 -10.79
C TYR A 113 -8.91 -2.86 -10.94
N PRO A 114 -9.42 -1.98 -10.05
CA PRO A 114 -10.82 -1.60 -10.04
C PRO A 114 -11.21 -0.62 -11.16
N GLY A 115 -10.23 0.04 -11.78
CA GLY A 115 -10.45 0.95 -12.90
C GLY A 115 -9.87 2.34 -12.71
N ASP A 116 -9.66 3.03 -13.83
CA ASP A 116 -9.02 4.35 -13.87
C ASP A 116 -9.85 5.46 -13.22
N GLU A 117 -11.17 5.30 -13.21
CA GLU A 117 -12.10 6.27 -12.61
C GLU A 117 -12.05 6.27 -11.08
N ILE A 118 -11.53 5.18 -10.47
CA ILE A 118 -11.47 5.00 -9.02
C ILE A 118 -10.07 5.29 -8.48
N VAL A 119 -9.05 4.83 -9.18
CA VAL A 119 -7.66 4.84 -8.67
C VAL A 119 -6.89 6.05 -9.16
N ASP A 120 -6.25 6.76 -8.25
CA ASP A 120 -5.34 7.88 -8.54
C ASP A 120 -3.88 7.46 -8.57
N MET A 121 -3.52 6.50 -7.71
CA MET A 121 -2.16 6.05 -7.47
C MET A 121 -2.06 4.54 -7.52
N VAL A 122 -0.99 4.04 -8.11
CA VAL A 122 -0.66 2.62 -8.15
C VAL A 122 0.69 2.38 -7.47
N GLY A 123 0.83 1.23 -6.84
CA GLY A 123 2.07 0.87 -6.15
C GLY A 123 2.13 -0.61 -5.86
N PHE A 124 3.00 -1.00 -4.95
CA PHE A 124 3.15 -2.37 -4.48
C PHE A 124 3.87 -2.41 -3.13
N ASP A 125 3.71 -3.52 -2.42
CA ASP A 125 4.38 -3.77 -1.15
C ASP A 125 5.48 -4.82 -1.35
N CYS A 126 6.75 -4.45 -1.06
CA CYS A 126 7.91 -5.30 -1.27
C CYS A 126 8.87 -5.24 -0.10
N TYR A 127 8.96 -6.30 0.70
CA TYR A 127 9.82 -6.37 1.87
C TYR A 127 11.13 -7.09 1.60
N HIS A 128 12.22 -6.62 2.22
CA HIS A 128 13.53 -7.25 2.14
C HIS A 128 13.53 -8.57 2.95
N SER A 129 13.31 -9.66 2.24
CA SER A 129 13.48 -11.02 2.76
C SER A 129 14.63 -11.73 2.05
N GLY A 130 15.55 -12.32 2.82
CA GLY A 130 16.72 -13.04 2.26
C GLY A 130 17.90 -12.12 1.95
N SER A 131 18.52 -12.24 0.76
CA SER A 131 19.70 -11.47 0.40
C SER A 131 19.35 -10.12 -0.25
N ARG A 132 20.32 -9.19 -0.28
CA ARG A 132 20.24 -7.91 -0.99
C ARG A 132 19.84 -8.11 -2.46
N GLU A 133 20.51 -9.04 -3.13
CA GLU A 133 20.30 -9.33 -4.55
C GLU A 133 18.87 -9.80 -4.82
N ARG A 134 18.34 -10.65 -3.95
CA ARG A 134 16.96 -11.13 -4.07
C ARG A 134 15.96 -9.99 -3.89
N TYR A 135 16.15 -9.17 -2.87
CA TYR A 135 15.28 -8.01 -2.62
C TYR A 135 15.34 -7.03 -3.80
N MET A 136 16.54 -6.64 -4.24
CA MET A 136 16.71 -5.71 -5.36
C MET A 136 16.11 -6.25 -6.66
N ALA A 137 16.23 -7.56 -6.91
CA ALA A 137 15.60 -8.19 -8.07
C ALA A 137 14.06 -8.16 -7.97
N SER A 138 13.50 -8.44 -6.79
CA SER A 138 12.04 -8.37 -6.56
C SER A 138 11.52 -6.94 -6.68
N MET A 139 12.22 -5.97 -6.10
CA MET A 139 11.89 -4.54 -6.19
C MET A 139 11.93 -4.07 -7.64
N LYS A 140 13.01 -4.40 -8.36
CA LYS A 140 13.13 -4.05 -9.78
C LYS A 140 12.00 -4.63 -10.62
N ASN A 141 11.69 -5.92 -10.46
CA ASN A 141 10.60 -6.56 -11.18
C ASN A 141 9.26 -5.86 -10.92
N ALA A 142 8.95 -5.58 -9.65
CA ALA A 142 7.72 -4.89 -9.28
C ALA A 142 7.67 -3.46 -9.83
N LEU A 143 8.81 -2.73 -9.80
CA LEU A 143 8.92 -1.39 -10.37
C LEU A 143 8.78 -1.39 -11.90
N ASP A 144 9.43 -2.33 -12.60
CA ASP A 144 9.29 -2.44 -14.07
C ASP A 144 7.82 -2.62 -14.47
N ILE A 145 7.09 -3.49 -13.77
CA ILE A 145 5.68 -3.77 -14.03
C ILE A 145 4.80 -2.58 -13.67
N SER A 146 4.93 -2.06 -12.44
CA SER A 146 4.04 -1.01 -11.94
C SER A 146 4.30 0.35 -12.58
N ALA A 147 5.55 0.66 -12.97
CA ALA A 147 5.88 1.89 -13.70
C ALA A 147 5.29 1.88 -15.11
N ALA A 148 5.37 0.74 -15.82
CA ALA A 148 4.74 0.58 -17.12
C ALA A 148 3.22 0.72 -17.02
N PHE A 149 2.60 0.08 -16.02
CA PHE A 149 1.18 0.18 -15.75
C PHE A 149 0.76 1.61 -15.39
N ALA A 150 1.51 2.28 -14.51
CA ALA A 150 1.27 3.68 -14.14
C ALA A 150 1.30 4.62 -15.35
N ALA A 151 2.30 4.43 -16.24
CA ALA A 151 2.42 5.23 -17.46
C ALA A 151 1.27 4.98 -18.44
N GLU A 152 0.85 3.73 -18.64
CA GLU A 152 -0.26 3.36 -19.51
C GLU A 152 -1.60 3.95 -19.03
N HIS A 153 -1.84 3.90 -17.71
CA HIS A 153 -3.09 4.33 -17.09
C HIS A 153 -3.07 5.81 -16.59
N GLY A 154 -1.94 6.51 -16.76
CA GLY A 154 -1.81 7.90 -16.31
C GLY A 154 -1.87 8.06 -14.78
N LYS A 155 -1.31 7.10 -14.02
CA LYS A 155 -1.35 7.06 -12.56
C LYS A 155 -0.03 7.47 -11.91
N ILE A 156 -0.12 7.93 -10.66
CA ILE A 156 1.05 8.21 -9.83
C ILE A 156 1.63 6.86 -9.33
N LEU A 157 2.95 6.70 -9.43
CA LEU A 157 3.65 5.49 -8.94
C LEU A 157 4.18 5.69 -7.52
N ALA A 158 4.04 4.67 -6.67
CA ALA A 158 4.63 4.64 -5.34
C ALA A 158 5.18 3.25 -4.97
N VAL A 159 6.13 3.20 -4.04
CA VAL A 159 6.44 1.99 -3.27
C VAL A 159 5.65 2.11 -1.96
N THR A 160 4.49 1.48 -1.94
CA THR A 160 3.46 1.68 -0.91
C THR A 160 3.81 1.07 0.43
N GLU A 161 4.65 0.01 0.43
CA GLU A 161 5.31 -0.50 1.63
C GLU A 161 6.64 -1.17 1.27
N THR A 162 7.64 -0.94 2.09
CA THR A 162 8.91 -1.66 2.05
C THR A 162 9.55 -1.70 3.44
N GLY A 163 10.69 -2.36 3.53
CA GLY A 163 11.53 -2.34 4.72
C GLY A 163 12.37 -3.58 4.89
N HIS A 164 13.38 -3.44 5.70
CA HIS A 164 14.22 -4.54 6.19
C HIS A 164 14.00 -4.68 7.70
N GLU A 165 13.25 -5.68 8.11
CA GLU A 165 12.92 -5.86 9.53
C GLU A 165 14.19 -5.96 10.38
N THR A 166 14.23 -5.18 11.46
CA THR A 166 15.36 -5.01 12.37
C THR A 166 16.59 -4.30 11.77
N LEU A 167 16.56 -3.89 10.49
CA LEU A 167 17.66 -3.16 9.82
C LEU A 167 19.05 -3.76 10.09
N LYS A 168 19.16 -5.09 9.94
CA LYS A 168 20.42 -5.84 10.17
C LYS A 168 21.53 -5.47 9.21
N ASP A 169 21.19 -4.83 8.10
CA ASP A 169 22.13 -4.31 7.14
C ASP A 169 22.42 -2.84 7.42
N PRO A 170 23.61 -2.49 7.94
CA PRO A 170 23.91 -1.11 8.33
C PRO A 170 24.03 -0.15 7.14
N LYS A 171 24.02 -0.67 5.90
CA LYS A 171 24.11 0.09 4.65
C LYS A 171 22.87 -0.06 3.77
N TRP A 172 21.76 -0.47 4.36
CA TRP A 172 20.54 -0.77 3.61
C TRP A 172 19.98 0.43 2.85
N TRP A 173 20.06 1.61 3.42
CA TRP A 173 19.48 2.83 2.85
C TRP A 173 20.18 3.29 1.58
N THR A 174 21.52 3.43 1.65
CA THR A 174 22.33 3.96 0.54
C THR A 174 22.74 2.89 -0.46
N GLU A 175 22.93 1.64 -0.04
CA GLU A 175 23.45 0.58 -0.92
C GLU A 175 22.39 -0.41 -1.41
N VAL A 176 21.18 -0.41 -0.84
CA VAL A 176 20.10 -1.35 -1.19
C VAL A 176 18.85 -0.62 -1.65
N LEU A 177 18.23 0.19 -0.77
CA LEU A 177 16.96 0.85 -1.10
C LEU A 177 17.15 1.90 -2.20
N TYR A 178 18.05 2.86 -2.00
CA TYR A 178 18.23 3.96 -2.94
C TYR A 178 18.58 3.49 -4.36
N PRO A 179 19.58 2.60 -4.57
CA PRO A 179 19.87 2.09 -5.91
C PRO A 179 18.71 1.32 -6.55
N ALA A 180 17.82 0.75 -5.76
CA ALA A 180 16.67 0.01 -6.28
C ALA A 180 15.56 0.91 -6.82
N VAL A 181 15.41 2.15 -6.30
CA VAL A 181 14.27 3.03 -6.61
C VAL A 181 14.62 4.28 -7.41
N LYS A 182 15.87 4.78 -7.35
CA LYS A 182 16.28 6.10 -7.87
C LYS A 182 16.02 6.34 -9.36
N ASP A 183 15.99 5.29 -10.17
CA ASP A 183 15.83 5.39 -11.62
C ASP A 183 14.36 5.30 -12.08
N TYR A 184 13.40 5.27 -11.13
CA TYR A 184 11.98 5.21 -11.41
C TYR A 184 11.25 6.47 -10.92
N PRO A 185 10.15 6.86 -11.56
CA PRO A 185 9.37 8.05 -11.19
C PRO A 185 8.48 7.79 -9.95
N VAL A 186 9.08 7.31 -8.87
CA VAL A 186 8.40 6.99 -7.62
C VAL A 186 8.08 8.27 -6.85
N SER A 187 6.83 8.49 -6.50
CA SER A 187 6.39 9.68 -5.77
C SER A 187 6.72 9.60 -4.28
N TYR A 188 6.62 8.42 -3.69
CA TYR A 188 7.08 8.16 -2.32
C TYR A 188 7.46 6.69 -2.12
N VAL A 189 8.25 6.46 -1.09
CA VAL A 189 8.58 5.13 -0.56
C VAL A 189 8.20 5.12 0.92
N LEU A 190 7.31 4.22 1.33
CA LEU A 190 6.93 4.08 2.73
C LEU A 190 7.69 2.90 3.34
N THR A 191 8.50 3.16 4.35
CA THR A 191 9.05 2.09 5.19
C THR A 191 8.08 1.78 6.32
N TRP A 192 7.92 0.47 6.62
CA TRP A 192 6.94 0.05 7.61
C TRP A 192 7.27 0.58 9.01
N ARG A 193 6.33 0.43 9.91
CA ARG A 193 6.33 1.01 11.26
C ARG A 193 7.40 0.43 12.19
N ASN A 194 7.74 1.18 13.20
CA ASN A 194 8.38 0.67 14.42
C ASN A 194 7.28 0.35 15.43
N ALA A 195 7.12 -0.91 15.82
CA ALA A 195 6.09 -1.31 16.77
C ALA A 195 6.51 -0.97 18.21
N CYS A 196 5.61 -0.39 18.98
CA CYS A 196 5.87 -0.05 20.38
C CYS A 196 5.81 -1.25 21.34
N ASP A 197 5.16 -2.33 20.92
CA ASP A 197 4.88 -3.54 21.69
C ASP A 197 5.68 -4.78 21.24
N GLN A 198 6.48 -4.64 20.16
CA GLN A 198 7.27 -5.73 19.58
C GLN A 198 8.71 -5.26 19.34
N PRO A 199 9.66 -5.56 20.24
CA PRO A 199 11.01 -4.99 20.21
C PRO A 199 11.82 -5.27 18.93
N ASN A 200 11.50 -6.36 18.22
CA ASN A 200 12.19 -6.76 16.99
C ASN A 200 11.37 -6.47 15.72
N HIS A 201 10.31 -5.69 15.84
CA HIS A 201 9.45 -5.31 14.71
C HIS A 201 9.59 -3.81 14.43
N TYR A 202 10.71 -3.46 13.79
CA TYR A 202 11.02 -2.08 13.38
C TYR A 202 11.70 -2.06 12.01
N TYR A 203 11.42 -0.99 11.26
CA TYR A 203 11.85 -0.80 9.87
C TYR A 203 12.46 0.59 9.63
N ALA A 204 12.36 1.49 10.59
CA ALA A 204 13.02 2.79 10.56
C ALA A 204 14.10 2.89 11.67
N PRO A 205 15.23 3.55 11.42
CA PRO A 205 16.30 3.66 12.39
C PRO A 205 15.90 4.57 13.56
N PHE A 206 16.57 4.38 14.68
CA PHE A 206 16.44 5.21 15.87
C PHE A 206 17.85 5.50 16.45
N PRO A 207 18.01 6.42 17.37
CA PRO A 207 19.32 6.75 17.94
C PRO A 207 20.04 5.54 18.50
N GLY A 208 21.25 5.25 17.97
CA GLY A 208 22.07 4.10 18.35
C GLY A 208 21.82 2.81 17.55
N GLN A 209 20.85 2.78 16.63
CA GLN A 209 20.67 1.67 15.70
C GLN A 209 21.77 1.71 14.62
N GLU A 210 22.29 0.53 14.22
CA GLU A 210 23.49 0.41 13.37
C GLU A 210 23.39 1.11 12.01
N SER A 211 22.18 1.18 11.41
CA SER A 211 21.97 1.85 10.12
C SER A 211 21.64 3.36 10.24
N ALA A 212 21.63 3.92 11.45
CA ALA A 212 21.21 5.31 11.65
C ALA A 212 22.08 6.34 10.91
N GLU A 213 23.40 6.11 10.86
CA GLU A 213 24.33 6.99 10.12
C GLU A 213 24.16 6.84 8.60
N ASP A 214 23.86 5.64 8.13
CA ASP A 214 23.55 5.40 6.71
C ASP A 214 22.22 6.05 6.29
N PHE A 215 21.24 6.05 7.18
CA PHE A 215 19.97 6.75 6.96
C PHE A 215 20.17 8.27 6.87
N LYS A 216 21.03 8.86 7.70
CA LYS A 216 21.38 10.28 7.58
C LYS A 216 22.00 10.58 6.23
N ALA A 217 22.97 9.76 5.79
CA ALA A 217 23.58 9.89 4.48
C ALA A 217 22.56 9.75 3.34
N PHE A 218 21.59 8.84 3.47
CA PHE A 218 20.47 8.70 2.54
C PHE A 218 19.58 9.95 2.52
N ALA A 219 19.25 10.50 3.69
CA ALA A 219 18.42 11.70 3.81
C ALA A 219 19.07 12.98 3.28
N GLU A 220 20.39 12.98 3.11
CA GLU A 220 21.17 14.11 2.53
C GLU A 220 21.29 14.00 0.99
N LEU A 221 20.79 12.96 0.35
CA LEU A 221 20.77 12.85 -1.11
C LEU A 221 19.83 13.91 -1.70
N GLU A 222 20.22 14.52 -2.82
CA GLU A 222 19.53 15.67 -3.42
C GLU A 222 18.09 15.39 -3.82
N ASP A 223 17.79 14.14 -4.20
CA ASP A 223 16.49 13.68 -4.67
C ASP A 223 15.65 13.00 -3.56
N ILE A 224 16.10 13.06 -2.31
CA ILE A 224 15.39 12.45 -1.17
C ILE A 224 14.82 13.54 -0.26
N ILE A 225 13.54 13.42 0.05
CA ILE A 225 12.85 14.20 1.09
C ILE A 225 12.34 13.22 2.13
N VAL A 226 12.75 13.40 3.38
CA VAL A 226 12.26 12.61 4.52
C VAL A 226 11.17 13.42 5.23
N LEU A 227 10.01 12.80 5.42
CA LEU A 227 8.83 13.39 6.05
C LEU A 227 8.70 12.94 7.51
#